data_b0d685545f1d567217260b608ea2d455
#
_entry.id   b0d685545f1d567217260b608ea2d455
#
_cell.length_a   1.000
_cell.length_b   1.000
_cell.length_c   1.000
_cell.angle_alpha   90.00
_cell.angle_beta   90.00
_cell.angle_gamma   90.00
#
_symmetry.space_group_name_H-M   'P 1'
#
loop_
_entity.id
_entity.type
_entity.pdbx_description
1 polymer ?
#
loop_
_entity_poly.entity_id
_entity_poly.type
_entity_poly.pdbx_seq_one_letter_code
_entity_poly.pdbx_strand_id
1 'polypeptide(L)'
;NLPQVAKAIRKLTKFTVIVTISTDISNSKRHCYVGIDNFIAGKSAAKIGEAICRKGGKVLVMSPEKLAQSQEQRFSGFRQFFDDIGLSERLIIFYQDKTPTVALADLVHTLRTNDDIRVLYSPITSTFFELVIESGRQELAIRSTAKIVHDLSPHSAEHLRDGLIDMVIDSNPLQQVFQAIEFIAVQYGYATKLAMPVVDFQLYTLENLPKREFPP
;
A
#
# COMPACT_ATOMS: atom_id res chain seq x y z
N ASN A 1 0.68 12.87 -8.98
CA ASN A 1 1.23 13.04 -10.33
C ASN A 1 1.81 14.45 -10.46
N LEU A 2 3.14 14.59 -10.60
CA LEU A 2 3.82 15.88 -10.65
C LEU A 2 4.20 16.20 -12.12
N PRO A 3 3.45 17.06 -12.82
CA PRO A 3 3.71 17.38 -14.25
C PRO A 3 5.13 17.87 -14.50
N GLN A 4 5.73 18.57 -13.54
CA GLN A 4 7.11 19.05 -13.61
C GLN A 4 8.11 17.89 -13.62
N VAL A 5 7.87 16.83 -12.82
CA VAL A 5 8.72 15.63 -12.80
C VAL A 5 8.62 14.89 -14.14
N ALA A 6 7.42 14.71 -14.68
CA ALA A 6 7.22 14.12 -16.01
C ALA A 6 7.93 14.92 -17.11
N LYS A 7 7.91 16.26 -17.02
CA LYS A 7 8.62 17.16 -17.95
C LYS A 7 10.15 17.01 -17.83
N ALA A 8 10.66 16.90 -16.61
CA ALA A 8 12.10 16.69 -16.37
C ALA A 8 12.56 15.34 -16.93
N ILE A 9 11.82 14.27 -16.64
CA ILE A 9 12.12 12.93 -17.18
C ILE A 9 12.13 12.95 -18.71
N ARG A 10 11.11 13.55 -19.38
CA ARG A 10 11.09 13.68 -20.85
C ARG A 10 12.31 14.38 -21.44
N LYS A 11 12.91 15.32 -20.72
CA LYS A 11 14.15 15.96 -21.16
C LYS A 11 15.35 15.02 -21.02
N LEU A 12 15.43 14.34 -19.87
CA LEU A 12 16.56 13.47 -19.53
C LEU A 12 16.61 12.18 -20.37
N THR A 13 15.45 11.65 -20.79
CA THR A 13 15.38 10.45 -21.65
C THR A 13 16.06 10.61 -23.02
N LYS A 14 16.39 11.84 -23.40
CA LYS A 14 17.18 12.12 -24.63
C LYS A 14 18.69 11.84 -24.43
N PHE A 15 19.16 11.73 -23.23
CA PHE A 15 20.57 11.68 -22.90
C PHE A 15 20.97 10.43 -22.10
N THR A 16 20.01 9.81 -21.40
CA THR A 16 20.28 8.68 -20.52
C THR A 16 19.05 7.78 -20.37
N VAL A 17 19.27 6.53 -19.95
CA VAL A 17 18.20 5.60 -19.60
C VAL A 17 17.55 6.03 -18.28
N ILE A 18 16.24 6.14 -18.27
CA ILE A 18 15.45 6.48 -17.08
C ILE A 18 14.51 5.32 -16.74
N VAL A 19 14.61 4.83 -15.53
CA VAL A 19 13.71 3.84 -14.92
C VAL A 19 12.99 4.48 -13.74
N THR A 20 11.68 4.31 -13.66
CA THR A 20 10.89 4.65 -12.47
C THR A 20 10.65 3.38 -11.65
N ILE A 21 10.69 3.50 -10.33
CA ILE A 21 10.55 2.37 -9.39
C ILE A 21 9.39 2.67 -8.42
N SER A 22 8.65 1.65 -8.02
CA SER A 22 7.56 1.67 -7.03
C SER A 22 6.34 2.50 -7.44
N THR A 23 6.50 3.76 -7.77
CA THR A 23 5.43 4.65 -8.28
C THR A 23 5.80 5.16 -9.65
N ASP A 24 4.90 4.94 -10.60
CA ASP A 24 5.10 5.41 -11.97
C ASP A 24 4.76 6.89 -12.14
N ILE A 25 5.34 7.50 -13.16
CA ILE A 25 5.05 8.88 -13.57
C ILE A 25 4.47 8.86 -14.98
N SER A 26 3.15 8.98 -15.05
CA SER A 26 2.41 8.97 -16.31
C SER A 26 2.92 10.06 -17.27
N ASN A 27 2.94 9.74 -18.57
CA ASN A 27 3.37 10.66 -19.65
C ASN A 27 4.82 11.17 -19.53
N SER A 28 5.68 10.49 -18.77
CA SER A 28 7.09 10.88 -18.58
C SER A 28 7.99 10.47 -19.74
N LYS A 29 7.59 9.50 -20.56
CA LYS A 29 8.42 8.83 -21.59
C LYS A 29 9.65 8.13 -21.01
N ARG A 30 9.59 7.69 -19.73
CA ARG A 30 10.60 6.84 -19.15
C ARG A 30 10.81 5.57 -19.98
N HIS A 31 11.98 4.97 -19.92
CA HIS A 31 12.29 3.76 -20.66
C HIS A 31 11.63 2.51 -20.05
N CYS A 32 11.59 2.45 -18.72
CA CYS A 32 10.96 1.35 -18.00
C CYS A 32 10.33 1.84 -16.71
N TYR A 33 9.27 1.16 -16.26
CA TYR A 33 8.75 1.18 -14.91
C TYR A 33 8.94 -0.21 -14.30
N VAL A 34 9.48 -0.27 -13.10
CA VAL A 34 9.62 -1.50 -12.31
C VAL A 34 8.83 -1.35 -11.04
N GLY A 35 7.89 -2.26 -10.80
CA GLY A 35 7.02 -2.24 -9.62
C GLY A 35 6.10 -3.44 -9.58
N ILE A 36 5.35 -3.54 -8.51
CA ILE A 36 4.29 -4.54 -8.36
C ILE A 36 3.05 -4.12 -9.18
N ASP A 37 2.16 -5.06 -9.44
CA ASP A 37 0.79 -4.73 -9.84
C ASP A 37 0.01 -4.23 -8.62
N ASN A 38 -0.02 -2.89 -8.47
CA ASN A 38 -0.68 -2.25 -7.34
C ASN A 38 -2.21 -2.46 -7.33
N PHE A 39 -2.83 -2.60 -8.51
CA PHE A 39 -4.26 -2.88 -8.59
C PHE A 39 -4.57 -4.28 -8.07
N ILE A 40 -3.79 -5.28 -8.48
CA ILE A 40 -3.93 -6.66 -7.97
C ILE A 40 -3.58 -6.75 -6.48
N ALA A 41 -2.56 -6.00 -6.01
CA ALA A 41 -2.24 -5.94 -4.59
C ALA A 41 -3.43 -5.40 -3.76
N GLY A 42 -4.11 -4.35 -4.26
CA GLY A 42 -5.35 -3.84 -3.66
C GLY A 42 -6.50 -4.86 -3.67
N LYS A 43 -6.72 -5.56 -4.80
CA LYS A 43 -7.72 -6.65 -4.88
C LYS A 43 -7.41 -7.78 -3.89
N SER A 44 -6.14 -8.12 -3.71
CA SER A 44 -5.71 -9.15 -2.75
C SER A 44 -5.96 -8.72 -1.31
N ALA A 45 -5.67 -7.46 -0.95
CA ALA A 45 -6.03 -6.90 0.34
C ALA A 45 -7.55 -6.99 0.60
N ALA A 46 -8.37 -6.65 -0.40
CA ALA A 46 -9.81 -6.72 -0.32
C ALA A 46 -10.32 -8.15 -0.12
N LYS A 47 -9.74 -9.13 -0.85
CA LYS A 47 -10.06 -10.55 -0.69
C LYS A 47 -9.77 -11.07 0.71
N ILE A 48 -8.65 -10.64 1.30
CA ILE A 48 -8.30 -11.01 2.67
C ILE A 48 -9.26 -10.34 3.66
N GLY A 49 -9.54 -9.04 3.49
CA GLY A 49 -10.50 -8.30 4.30
C GLY A 49 -11.90 -8.94 4.27
N GLU A 50 -12.39 -9.32 3.07
CA GLU A 50 -13.66 -10.04 2.92
C GLU A 50 -13.65 -11.37 3.66
N ALA A 51 -12.55 -12.12 3.57
CA ALA A 51 -12.44 -13.41 4.24
C ALA A 51 -12.50 -13.30 5.78
N ILE A 52 -11.96 -12.22 6.35
CA ILE A 52 -12.09 -11.89 7.78
C ILE A 52 -13.56 -11.53 8.11
N CYS A 53 -14.24 -10.83 7.19
CA CYS A 53 -15.60 -10.32 7.37
C CYS A 53 -16.72 -11.30 6.96
N ARG A 54 -16.42 -12.58 6.66
CA ARG A 54 -17.38 -13.57 6.10
C ARG A 54 -18.72 -13.68 6.84
N LYS A 55 -18.77 -13.35 8.12
CA LYS A 55 -19.98 -13.40 8.94
C LYS A 55 -20.80 -12.10 8.93
N GLY A 56 -20.60 -11.23 7.94
CA GLY A 56 -21.38 -10.01 7.76
C GLY A 56 -20.74 -8.72 8.25
N GLY A 57 -19.43 -8.74 8.56
CA GLY A 57 -18.70 -7.53 8.95
C GLY A 57 -18.39 -6.58 7.77
N LYS A 58 -18.00 -5.35 8.11
CA LYS A 58 -17.59 -4.31 7.16
C LYS A 58 -16.08 -4.09 7.18
N VAL A 59 -15.57 -3.55 6.09
CA VAL A 59 -14.18 -3.09 5.96
C VAL A 59 -14.17 -1.58 5.84
N LEU A 60 -13.34 -0.92 6.63
CA LEU A 60 -13.10 0.50 6.53
C LEU A 60 -11.75 0.73 5.84
N VAL A 61 -11.76 1.49 4.75
CA VAL A 61 -10.56 1.91 4.02
C VAL A 61 -10.21 3.33 4.40
N MET A 62 -9.01 3.55 4.88
CA MET A 62 -8.49 4.89 5.15
C MET A 62 -7.86 5.45 3.88
N SER A 63 -8.37 6.57 3.38
CA SER A 63 -7.88 7.23 2.18
C SER A 63 -7.52 8.68 2.48
N PRO A 64 -6.30 9.13 2.20
CA PRO A 64 -5.99 10.55 2.22
C PRO A 64 -6.66 11.26 1.03
N GLU A 65 -6.74 12.59 1.12
CA GLU A 65 -7.32 13.43 0.06
C GLU A 65 -6.57 13.29 -1.29
N LYS A 66 -5.26 13.08 -1.22
CA LYS A 66 -4.41 12.95 -2.42
C LYS A 66 -3.56 11.69 -2.35
N LEU A 67 -3.64 10.91 -3.41
CA LEU A 67 -2.92 9.66 -3.58
C LEU A 67 -1.86 9.77 -4.69
N ALA A 68 -0.73 9.10 -4.50
CA ALA A 68 0.18 8.80 -5.60
C ALA A 68 -0.44 7.72 -6.52
N GLN A 69 0.05 7.60 -7.75
CA GLN A 69 -0.54 6.68 -8.74
C GLN A 69 -0.61 5.23 -8.24
N SER A 70 0.45 4.72 -7.60
CA SER A 70 0.45 3.37 -7.02
C SER A 70 -0.60 3.19 -5.92
N GLN A 71 -0.79 4.21 -5.09
CA GLN A 71 -1.78 4.23 -4.02
C GLN A 71 -3.21 4.30 -4.57
N GLU A 72 -3.45 5.12 -5.61
CA GLU A 72 -4.73 5.17 -6.33
C GLU A 72 -5.08 3.80 -6.93
N GLN A 73 -4.08 3.10 -7.51
CA GLN A 73 -4.28 1.75 -8.04
C GLN A 73 -4.64 0.74 -6.95
N ARG A 74 -3.94 0.77 -5.80
CA ARG A 74 -4.27 -0.07 -4.63
C ARG A 74 -5.70 0.18 -4.15
N PHE A 75 -6.06 1.44 -3.99
CA PHE A 75 -7.42 1.83 -3.57
C PHE A 75 -8.49 1.41 -4.60
N SER A 76 -8.24 1.65 -5.87
CA SER A 76 -9.16 1.27 -6.95
C SER A 76 -9.34 -0.24 -7.05
N GLY A 77 -8.24 -1.02 -6.95
CA GLY A 77 -8.30 -2.48 -6.93
C GLY A 77 -9.09 -3.02 -5.75
N PHE A 78 -8.91 -2.40 -4.57
CA PHE A 78 -9.65 -2.75 -3.36
C PHE A 78 -11.16 -2.53 -3.54
N ARG A 79 -11.58 -1.37 -4.03
CA ARG A 79 -12.99 -1.08 -4.33
C ARG A 79 -13.57 -2.02 -5.37
N GLN A 80 -12.85 -2.19 -6.49
CA GLN A 80 -13.31 -3.03 -7.59
C GLN A 80 -13.60 -4.46 -7.15
N PHE A 81 -12.83 -5.01 -6.20
CA PHE A 81 -13.12 -6.34 -5.66
C PHE A 81 -14.50 -6.41 -5.02
N PHE A 82 -14.88 -5.45 -4.17
CA PHE A 82 -16.20 -5.43 -3.52
C PHE A 82 -17.33 -5.18 -4.52
N ASP A 83 -17.09 -4.36 -5.54
CA ASP A 83 -18.03 -4.14 -6.64
C ASP A 83 -18.24 -5.43 -7.45
N ASP A 84 -17.16 -6.14 -7.79
CA ASP A 84 -17.21 -7.40 -8.56
C ASP A 84 -18.01 -8.51 -7.88
N ILE A 85 -18.00 -8.56 -6.55
CA ILE A 85 -18.71 -9.57 -5.76
C ILE A 85 -20.10 -9.09 -5.26
N GLY A 86 -20.52 -7.87 -5.61
CA GLY A 86 -21.81 -7.31 -5.23
C GLY A 86 -21.94 -6.99 -3.74
N LEU A 87 -20.86 -6.64 -3.05
CA LEU A 87 -20.83 -6.34 -1.61
C LEU A 87 -20.29 -4.93 -1.32
N SER A 88 -20.51 -3.99 -2.24
CA SER A 88 -20.01 -2.60 -2.10
C SER A 88 -20.54 -1.89 -0.85
N GLU A 89 -21.72 -2.31 -0.33
CA GLU A 89 -22.31 -1.81 0.91
C GLU A 89 -21.50 -2.18 2.17
N ARG A 90 -20.61 -3.16 2.08
CA ARG A 90 -19.71 -3.53 3.18
C ARG A 90 -18.44 -2.67 3.24
N LEU A 91 -18.24 -1.81 2.25
CA LEU A 91 -17.06 -0.95 2.16
C LEU A 91 -17.40 0.43 2.71
N ILE A 92 -16.69 0.85 3.76
CA ILE A 92 -16.74 2.21 4.28
C ILE A 92 -15.44 2.91 3.87
N ILE A 93 -15.54 4.09 3.25
CA ILE A 93 -14.38 4.89 2.89
C ILE A 93 -14.29 6.03 3.91
N PHE A 94 -13.18 6.05 4.65
CA PHE A 94 -12.85 7.10 5.59
C PHE A 94 -11.85 8.06 4.96
N TYR A 95 -12.27 9.29 4.67
CA TYR A 95 -11.40 10.31 4.10
C TYR A 95 -10.70 11.10 5.19
N GLN A 96 -9.37 11.18 5.08
CA GLN A 96 -8.54 11.99 5.96
C GLN A 96 -8.42 13.41 5.37
N ASP A 97 -9.41 14.24 5.59
CA ASP A 97 -9.51 15.62 5.11
C ASP A 97 -9.31 16.67 6.21
N LYS A 98 -9.06 16.22 7.45
CA LYS A 98 -8.91 17.05 8.66
C LYS A 98 -7.53 16.89 9.28
N THR A 99 -7.25 17.67 10.31
CA THR A 99 -6.03 17.49 11.10
C THR A 99 -5.97 16.09 11.72
N PRO A 100 -4.78 15.50 11.91
CA PRO A 100 -4.66 14.11 12.39
C PRO A 100 -5.43 13.82 13.67
N THR A 101 -5.43 14.75 14.63
CA THR A 101 -6.15 14.58 15.93
C THR A 101 -7.66 14.54 15.74
N VAL A 102 -8.21 15.42 14.89
CA VAL A 102 -9.66 15.46 14.61
C VAL A 102 -10.07 14.23 13.81
N ALA A 103 -9.28 13.87 12.78
CA ALA A 103 -9.52 12.66 11.99
C ALA A 103 -9.48 11.39 12.85
N LEU A 104 -8.58 11.30 13.83
CA LEU A 104 -8.54 10.16 14.77
C LEU A 104 -9.82 10.09 15.61
N ALA A 105 -10.29 11.22 16.16
CA ALA A 105 -11.52 11.25 16.94
C ALA A 105 -12.73 10.83 16.09
N ASP A 106 -12.81 11.31 14.85
CA ASP A 106 -13.86 10.91 13.89
C ASP A 106 -13.79 9.41 13.55
N LEU A 107 -12.58 8.87 13.35
CA LEU A 107 -12.38 7.44 13.11
C LEU A 107 -12.85 6.60 14.30
N VAL A 108 -12.44 6.97 15.51
CA VAL A 108 -12.87 6.28 16.74
C VAL A 108 -14.38 6.35 16.92
N HIS A 109 -14.99 7.52 16.67
CA HIS A 109 -16.45 7.65 16.68
C HIS A 109 -17.10 6.72 15.63
N THR A 110 -16.58 6.69 14.40
CA THR A 110 -17.08 5.83 13.35
C THR A 110 -17.01 4.34 13.74
N LEU A 111 -15.90 3.90 14.35
CA LEU A 111 -15.72 2.52 14.80
C LEU A 111 -16.66 2.16 15.96
N ARG A 112 -16.92 3.09 16.87
CA ARG A 112 -17.83 2.87 18.00
C ARG A 112 -19.30 2.85 17.61
N THR A 113 -19.68 3.56 16.55
CA THR A 113 -21.06 3.63 16.04
C THR A 113 -21.36 2.56 14.98
N ASN A 114 -20.33 1.89 14.48
CA ASN A 114 -20.44 0.79 13.52
C ASN A 114 -19.67 -0.42 14.05
N ASP A 115 -20.25 -1.11 15.01
CA ASP A 115 -19.63 -2.24 15.72
C ASP A 115 -19.45 -3.49 14.85
N ASP A 116 -19.92 -3.46 13.61
CA ASP A 116 -19.75 -4.48 12.57
C ASP A 116 -18.48 -4.25 11.70
N ILE A 117 -17.73 -3.15 11.89
CA ILE A 117 -16.44 -2.96 11.23
C ILE A 117 -15.43 -3.94 11.84
N ARG A 118 -14.86 -4.80 11.00
CA ARG A 118 -13.90 -5.86 11.40
C ARG A 118 -12.49 -5.63 10.90
N VAL A 119 -12.34 -4.85 9.83
CA VAL A 119 -11.05 -4.64 9.18
C VAL A 119 -10.84 -3.16 8.92
N LEU A 120 -9.64 -2.69 9.22
CA LEU A 120 -9.08 -1.42 8.74
C LEU A 120 -8.06 -1.72 7.65
N TYR A 121 -8.24 -1.11 6.50
CA TYR A 121 -7.28 -1.19 5.40
C TYR A 121 -6.67 0.18 5.11
N SER A 122 -5.34 0.22 5.02
CA SER A 122 -4.62 1.42 4.55
C SER A 122 -3.80 1.11 3.30
N PRO A 123 -4.10 1.72 2.15
CA PRO A 123 -3.31 1.57 0.92
C PRO A 123 -1.94 2.27 0.99
N ILE A 124 -1.69 3.00 2.07
CA ILE A 124 -0.47 3.80 2.28
C ILE A 124 0.01 3.73 3.73
N THR A 125 1.31 3.94 3.93
CA THR A 125 1.87 4.30 5.23
C THR A 125 1.90 5.83 5.33
N SER A 126 1.31 6.38 6.39
CA SER A 126 1.24 7.83 6.62
C SER A 126 1.35 8.14 8.11
N THR A 127 1.71 9.36 8.45
CA THR A 127 1.74 9.84 9.85
C THR A 127 0.39 9.66 10.57
N PHE A 128 -0.71 9.83 9.83
CA PHE A 128 -2.05 9.58 10.39
C PHE A 128 -2.25 8.09 10.68
N PHE A 129 -1.85 7.22 9.76
CA PHE A 129 -1.95 5.78 9.98
C PHE A 129 -1.13 5.34 11.19
N GLU A 130 0.10 5.83 11.35
CA GLU A 130 0.92 5.56 12.55
C GLU A 130 0.21 6.00 13.83
N LEU A 131 -0.41 7.19 13.83
CA LEU A 131 -1.21 7.66 14.95
C LEU A 131 -2.39 6.73 15.27
N VAL A 132 -3.07 6.20 14.25
CA VAL A 132 -4.17 5.23 14.42
C VAL A 132 -3.65 3.95 15.05
N ILE A 133 -2.54 3.40 14.55
CA ILE A 133 -1.96 2.15 15.08
C ILE A 133 -1.54 2.32 16.54
N GLU A 134 -0.80 3.36 16.88
CA GLU A 134 -0.37 3.61 18.25
C GLU A 134 -1.56 3.85 19.20
N SER A 135 -2.62 4.52 18.73
CA SER A 135 -3.84 4.70 19.50
C SER A 135 -4.55 3.38 19.81
N GLY A 136 -4.37 2.37 18.98
CA GLY A 136 -4.89 1.02 19.20
C GLY A 136 -4.35 0.32 20.45
N ARG A 137 -3.23 0.81 21.02
CA ARG A 137 -2.72 0.32 22.32
C ARG A 137 -3.71 0.58 23.48
N GLN A 138 -4.50 1.65 23.40
CA GLN A 138 -5.43 2.08 24.44
C GLN A 138 -6.89 2.10 23.96
N GLU A 139 -7.13 2.37 22.68
CA GLU A 139 -8.47 2.48 22.10
C GLU A 139 -8.99 1.11 21.62
N LEU A 140 -9.93 0.56 22.39
CA LEU A 140 -10.50 -0.78 22.14
C LEU A 140 -11.18 -0.87 20.75
N ALA A 141 -11.84 0.20 20.30
CA ALA A 141 -12.52 0.23 19.01
C ALA A 141 -11.53 0.01 17.83
N ILE A 142 -10.31 0.57 17.94
CA ILE A 142 -9.24 0.33 16.97
C ILE A 142 -8.63 -1.05 17.19
N ARG A 143 -8.36 -1.42 18.43
CA ARG A 143 -7.69 -2.68 18.78
C ARG A 143 -8.47 -3.91 18.34
N SER A 144 -9.80 -3.87 18.37
CA SER A 144 -10.68 -4.98 18.00
C SER A 144 -10.80 -5.24 16.50
N THR A 145 -10.25 -4.37 15.65
CA THR A 145 -10.25 -4.54 14.19
C THR A 145 -8.96 -5.18 13.70
N ALA A 146 -9.04 -6.03 12.68
CA ALA A 146 -7.86 -6.50 11.96
C ALA A 146 -7.31 -5.37 11.05
N LYS A 147 -5.99 -5.24 10.95
CA LYS A 147 -5.34 -4.19 10.18
C LYS A 147 -4.49 -4.75 9.07
N ILE A 148 -4.82 -4.36 7.84
CA ILE A 148 -4.10 -4.71 6.62
C ILE A 148 -3.47 -3.44 6.06
N VAL A 149 -2.16 -3.47 5.85
CA VAL A 149 -1.39 -2.29 5.42
C VAL A 149 -0.43 -2.62 4.29
N HIS A 150 0.15 -1.59 3.69
CA HIS A 150 1.20 -1.75 2.69
C HIS A 150 2.57 -1.32 3.21
N ASP A 151 3.58 -1.90 2.56
CA ASP A 151 5.01 -1.61 2.68
C ASP A 151 5.62 -2.01 4.04
N LEU A 152 6.48 -3.04 3.99
CA LEU A 152 7.23 -3.52 5.13
C LEU A 152 8.39 -2.56 5.45
N SER A 153 8.31 -1.94 6.61
CA SER A 153 9.30 -1.01 7.16
C SER A 153 9.71 -1.46 8.56
N PRO A 154 10.75 -0.86 9.17
CA PRO A 154 11.06 -1.11 10.58
C PRO A 154 9.85 -0.94 11.50
N HIS A 155 9.07 0.14 11.32
CA HIS A 155 7.88 0.43 12.13
C HIS A 155 6.76 -0.58 11.91
N SER A 156 6.40 -0.91 10.65
CA SER A 156 5.35 -1.91 10.41
C SER A 156 5.76 -3.31 10.86
N ALA A 157 7.06 -3.65 10.81
CA ALA A 157 7.57 -4.89 11.37
C ALA A 157 7.48 -4.94 12.92
N GLU A 158 7.73 -3.82 13.59
CA GLU A 158 7.53 -3.68 15.03
C GLU A 158 6.05 -3.81 15.40
N HIS A 159 5.17 -3.12 14.69
CA HIS A 159 3.73 -3.22 14.88
C HIS A 159 3.17 -4.62 14.64
N LEU A 160 3.74 -5.38 13.70
CA LEU A 160 3.41 -6.81 13.55
C LEU A 160 3.82 -7.63 14.77
N ARG A 161 5.02 -7.39 15.33
CA ARG A 161 5.51 -8.09 16.54
C ARG A 161 4.66 -7.77 17.77
N ASP A 162 4.20 -6.53 17.87
CA ASP A 162 3.35 -6.05 18.96
C ASP A 162 1.87 -6.45 18.80
N GLY A 163 1.49 -7.07 17.67
CA GLY A 163 0.11 -7.41 17.36
C GLY A 163 -0.79 -6.21 17.12
N LEU A 164 -0.22 -5.06 16.74
CA LEU A 164 -0.95 -3.85 16.39
C LEU A 164 -1.39 -3.83 14.92
N ILE A 165 -0.70 -4.59 14.07
CA ILE A 165 -1.04 -4.85 12.68
C ILE A 165 -1.11 -6.36 12.50
N ASP A 166 -2.01 -6.85 11.64
CA ASP A 166 -2.21 -8.28 11.38
C ASP A 166 -1.51 -8.73 10.10
N MET A 167 -1.40 -7.83 9.11
CA MET A 167 -0.80 -8.15 7.81
C MET A 167 -0.20 -6.95 7.13
N VAL A 168 0.95 -7.17 6.50
CA VAL A 168 1.62 -6.21 5.61
C VAL A 168 1.71 -6.80 4.21
N ILE A 169 1.31 -6.03 3.20
CA ILE A 169 1.54 -6.32 1.79
C ILE A 169 2.76 -5.52 1.35
N ASP A 170 3.87 -6.21 1.12
CA ASP A 170 5.12 -5.55 0.77
C ASP A 170 5.33 -5.50 -0.73
N SER A 171 5.74 -4.35 -1.22
CA SER A 171 6.04 -4.10 -2.63
C SER A 171 7.37 -4.71 -3.10
N ASN A 172 8.11 -5.39 -2.24
CA ASN A 172 9.40 -6.02 -2.52
C ASN A 172 10.42 -5.04 -3.13
N PRO A 173 10.76 -3.96 -2.44
CA PRO A 173 11.57 -2.87 -2.99
C PRO A 173 12.97 -3.32 -3.40
N LEU A 174 13.55 -4.31 -2.71
CA LEU A 174 14.86 -4.85 -3.05
C LEU A 174 14.83 -5.49 -4.45
N GLN A 175 13.84 -6.32 -4.74
CA GLN A 175 13.68 -6.95 -6.04
C GLN A 175 13.43 -5.91 -7.14
N GLN A 176 12.67 -4.86 -6.84
CA GLN A 176 12.47 -3.74 -7.77
C GLN A 176 13.79 -3.06 -8.15
N VAL A 177 14.64 -2.80 -7.16
CA VAL A 177 15.97 -2.19 -7.40
C VAL A 177 16.84 -3.11 -8.25
N PHE A 178 16.90 -4.41 -7.94
CA PHE A 178 17.67 -5.36 -8.73
C PHE A 178 17.21 -5.41 -10.19
N GLN A 179 15.92 -5.49 -10.43
CA GLN A 179 15.38 -5.53 -11.79
C GLN A 179 15.59 -4.22 -12.54
N ALA A 180 15.53 -3.07 -11.85
CA ALA A 180 15.82 -1.77 -12.46
C ALA A 180 17.29 -1.68 -12.89
N ILE A 181 18.23 -2.14 -12.05
CA ILE A 181 19.65 -2.18 -12.37
C ILE A 181 19.92 -3.13 -13.55
N GLU A 182 19.31 -4.31 -13.53
CA GLU A 182 19.45 -5.30 -14.62
C GLU A 182 18.93 -4.72 -15.94
N PHE A 183 17.78 -4.05 -15.93
CA PHE A 183 17.26 -3.35 -17.11
C PHE A 183 18.26 -2.32 -17.64
N ILE A 184 18.81 -1.48 -16.77
CA ILE A 184 19.83 -0.47 -17.16
C ILE A 184 21.06 -1.15 -17.74
N ALA A 185 21.56 -2.22 -17.10
CA ALA A 185 22.73 -2.95 -17.56
C ALA A 185 22.54 -3.53 -18.99
N VAL A 186 21.35 -4.03 -19.29
CA VAL A 186 21.02 -4.50 -20.65
C VAL A 186 21.03 -3.35 -21.65
N GLN A 187 20.47 -2.18 -21.29
CA GLN A 187 20.44 -1.02 -22.19
C GLN A 187 21.82 -0.49 -22.54
N TYR A 188 22.79 -0.67 -21.67
CA TYR A 188 24.19 -0.27 -21.91
C TYR A 188 25.11 -1.43 -22.36
N GLY A 189 24.54 -2.60 -22.65
CA GLY A 189 25.28 -3.75 -23.16
C GLY A 189 26.12 -4.50 -22.12
N TYR A 190 25.90 -4.26 -20.84
CA TYR A 190 26.59 -4.99 -19.74
C TYR A 190 25.92 -6.32 -19.39
N ALA A 191 24.71 -6.57 -19.88
CA ALA A 191 23.99 -7.81 -19.70
C ALA A 191 23.18 -8.15 -20.94
N THR A 192 22.87 -9.44 -21.14
CA THR A 192 22.16 -9.93 -22.33
C THR A 192 20.70 -10.31 -22.08
N LYS A 193 20.32 -10.49 -20.81
CA LYS A 193 18.96 -10.88 -20.43
C LYS A 193 18.19 -9.66 -19.94
N LEU A 194 17.00 -9.48 -20.47
CA LEU A 194 16.09 -8.43 -20.01
C LEU A 194 15.29 -8.95 -18.81
N ALA A 195 15.33 -8.17 -17.71
CA ALA A 195 14.49 -8.42 -16.55
C ALA A 195 13.01 -8.19 -16.84
N MET A 196 12.14 -8.96 -16.21
CA MET A 196 10.71 -8.69 -16.20
C MET A 196 10.44 -7.48 -15.31
N PRO A 197 9.79 -6.42 -15.80
CA PRO A 197 9.60 -5.19 -15.02
C PRO A 197 8.54 -5.31 -13.91
N VAL A 198 7.73 -6.37 -13.94
CA VAL A 198 6.73 -6.64 -12.91
C VAL A 198 7.34 -7.50 -11.81
N VAL A 199 7.23 -7.01 -10.58
CA VAL A 199 7.71 -7.67 -9.36
C VAL A 199 6.53 -8.25 -8.60
N ASP A 200 6.68 -9.44 -8.05
CA ASP A 200 5.67 -10.01 -7.15
C ASP A 200 5.69 -9.30 -5.80
N PHE A 201 4.51 -8.91 -5.30
CA PHE A 201 4.36 -8.44 -3.94
C PHE A 201 4.38 -9.62 -2.96
N GLN A 202 4.74 -9.35 -1.71
CA GLN A 202 4.83 -10.35 -0.64
C GLN A 202 3.81 -10.04 0.46
N LEU A 203 3.33 -11.09 1.12
CA LEU A 203 2.45 -10.97 2.27
C LEU A 203 3.22 -11.36 3.53
N TYR A 204 3.20 -10.48 4.53
CA TYR A 204 3.83 -10.71 5.81
C TYR A 204 2.79 -10.68 6.93
N THR A 205 2.90 -11.68 7.79
CA THR A 205 2.31 -11.76 9.12
C THR A 205 3.45 -11.92 10.13
N LEU A 206 3.13 -11.99 11.40
CA LEU A 206 4.14 -12.23 12.44
C LEU A 206 4.94 -13.52 12.18
N GLU A 207 4.31 -14.57 11.65
CA GLU A 207 4.89 -15.90 11.49
C GLU A 207 5.98 -15.98 10.42
N ASN A 208 5.83 -15.19 9.34
CA ASN A 208 6.78 -15.19 8.23
C ASN A 208 7.60 -13.89 8.13
N LEU A 209 7.56 -13.06 9.18
CA LEU A 209 8.34 -11.83 9.22
C LEU A 209 9.84 -12.15 9.13
N PRO A 210 10.61 -11.48 8.25
CA PRO A 210 12.04 -11.71 8.14
C PRO A 210 12.74 -11.50 9.48
N LYS A 211 13.60 -12.45 9.87
CA LYS A 211 14.42 -12.35 11.08
C LYS A 211 15.57 -11.34 10.97
N ARG A 212 15.73 -10.72 9.79
CA ARG A 212 16.77 -9.73 9.54
C ARG A 212 16.40 -8.42 10.24
N GLU A 213 17.37 -7.85 10.95
CA GLU A 213 17.30 -6.46 11.36
C GLU A 213 17.24 -5.59 10.10
N PHE A 214 16.27 -4.69 10.04
CA PHE A 214 16.27 -3.68 8.99
C PHE A 214 17.50 -2.79 9.23
N PRO A 215 18.27 -2.46 8.18
CA PRO A 215 19.35 -1.50 8.35
C PRO A 215 18.78 -0.18 8.88
N PRO A 216 19.52 0.51 9.74
CA PRO A 216 19.11 1.78 10.34
C PRO A 216 18.86 2.86 9.27
#